data_37ee585c7ce3112a177211ee2bcf1878
#
_entry.id   37ee585c7ce3112a177211ee2bcf1878
#
_cell.length_a   1.000
_cell.length_b   1.000
_cell.length_c   1.000
_cell.angle_alpha   90.00
_cell.angle_beta   90.00
_cell.angle_gamma   90.00
#
_symmetry.space_group_name_H-M   'P 1'
#
loop_
_entity.id
_entity.type
_entity.pdbx_description
1 polymer ?
#
loop_
_entity_poly.entity_id
_entity_poly.type
_entity_poly.pdbx_seq_one_letter_code
_entity_poly.pdbx_strand_id
1 'polypeptide(L)'
;MLTTLAMLQVLTIVIGIYAMTNEFSLGALTRGSSPTEPTPSPEGSPPVPVITAGPVLAQLQVRAGDGPLAAKRTLTRQLTDALGDKALGARVGAVVIDAATGQQIFASNADIGITPASTTKLVTCTAALASLGPDARLSTRVAQGQSANSIVLVGGGDPTLAGPSAKSLQYPKQASLATLASRTAAALKAKGVTKVTLSYDASLFTGSTLAPGWKPGYVPDGEVAPVYALAIDEGRRDPAARQPRVSNPPQYAAAAFARLLGKYGVSVARSVRPGKAPAGAAELGRVDSAPVYSLVEHTLTFSDNDLAEALARHVAIKEGQPASFQGATGAVLAVLQRIGAAKGIQVHDGSGLSARNRISADGLARVISTASAAAHPDLHAIASGMPIAGFSGTLGNGRRFTGGDSKGEVGLVRAKTGTLNNVNTLAGMATTKDGRLVTFAFLADRVPASAEPVLDRLAAIVARS
;
A
#
# COMPACT_ATOMS: atom_id res chain seq x y z
N MET A 1 51.35 -3.63 8.93
CA MET A 1 51.91 -3.36 7.60
C MET A 1 51.66 -4.49 6.58
N LEU A 2 51.85 -5.79 6.90
CA LEU A 2 51.54 -6.87 5.94
C LEU A 2 50.09 -7.01 5.57
N THR A 3 49.17 -6.80 6.51
CA THR A 3 47.70 -6.92 6.27
C THR A 3 47.14 -5.80 5.39
N THR A 4 47.68 -4.60 5.51
CA THR A 4 47.29 -3.46 4.64
C THR A 4 47.79 -3.62 3.21
N LEU A 5 48.95 -4.20 3.02
CA LEU A 5 49.50 -4.48 1.70
C LEU A 5 48.70 -5.56 0.96
N ALA A 6 48.31 -6.61 1.67
CA ALA A 6 47.48 -7.67 1.14
C ALA A 6 46.06 -7.19 0.73
N MET A 7 45.42 -6.33 1.53
CA MET A 7 44.14 -5.69 1.17
C MET A 7 44.25 -4.81 -0.07
N LEU A 8 45.36 -4.04 -0.20
CA LEU A 8 45.56 -3.20 -1.36
C LEU A 8 45.75 -4.02 -2.65
N GLN A 9 46.48 -5.14 -2.57
CA GLN A 9 46.63 -6.08 -3.71
C GLN A 9 45.33 -6.71 -4.14
N VAL A 10 44.49 -7.17 -3.21
CA VAL A 10 43.18 -7.74 -3.51
C VAL A 10 42.24 -6.68 -4.15
N LEU A 11 42.27 -5.45 -3.65
CA LEU A 11 41.49 -4.34 -4.20
C LEU A 11 41.91 -4.01 -5.64
N THR A 12 43.24 -4.01 -5.93
CA THR A 12 43.76 -3.75 -7.27
C THR A 12 43.38 -4.85 -8.26
N ILE A 13 43.39 -6.12 -7.82
CA ILE A 13 42.97 -7.25 -8.65
C ILE A 13 41.45 -7.20 -8.95
N VAL A 14 40.63 -6.85 -7.96
CA VAL A 14 39.17 -6.71 -8.14
C VAL A 14 38.84 -5.57 -9.10
N ILE A 15 39.52 -4.43 -8.97
CA ILE A 15 39.34 -3.29 -9.88
C ILE A 15 39.81 -3.65 -11.30
N GLY A 16 40.91 -4.38 -11.44
CA GLY A 16 41.41 -4.85 -12.73
C GLY A 16 40.47 -5.83 -13.43
N ILE A 17 39.88 -6.77 -12.70
CA ILE A 17 38.88 -7.70 -13.24
C ILE A 17 37.59 -6.94 -13.63
N TYR A 18 37.13 -6.00 -12.82
CA TYR A 18 35.95 -5.17 -13.12
C TYR A 18 36.16 -4.32 -14.36
N ALA A 19 37.37 -3.74 -14.55
CA ALA A 19 37.73 -2.96 -15.76
C ALA A 19 37.78 -3.82 -17.02
N MET A 20 38.25 -5.07 -16.93
CA MET A 20 38.28 -6.00 -18.05
C MET A 20 36.88 -6.54 -18.46
N THR A 21 35.95 -6.66 -17.52
CA THR A 21 34.61 -7.15 -17.81
C THR A 21 33.62 -6.10 -18.30
N ASN A 22 33.94 -4.78 -18.13
CA ASN A 22 33.05 -3.68 -18.46
C ASN A 22 33.55 -2.70 -19.51
N GLU A 23 34.49 -3.11 -20.37
CA GLU A 23 35.02 -2.31 -21.49
C GLU A 23 35.39 -0.83 -21.14
N PHE A 24 36.00 -0.60 -19.97
CA PHE A 24 36.38 0.74 -19.55
C PHE A 24 37.63 1.19 -20.32
N SER A 25 37.46 2.05 -21.32
CA SER A 25 38.56 2.67 -22.10
C SER A 25 39.10 3.90 -21.36
N LEU A 26 40.37 3.84 -20.97
CA LEU A 26 41.09 4.95 -20.33
C LEU A 26 41.36 6.15 -21.29
N GLY A 27 40.95 6.08 -22.56
CA GLY A 27 41.13 7.12 -23.57
C GLY A 27 40.26 8.38 -23.38
N ALA A 28 39.32 8.38 -22.45
CA ALA A 28 38.40 9.50 -22.23
C ALA A 28 38.96 10.62 -21.30
N LEU A 29 40.07 10.36 -20.61
CA LEU A 29 40.58 11.30 -19.58
C LEU A 29 41.71 12.24 -20.06
N THR A 30 42.13 12.18 -21.34
CA THR A 30 43.29 12.98 -21.84
C THR A 30 43.00 13.88 -23.04
N ARG A 31 41.76 14.17 -23.37
CA ARG A 31 41.49 15.17 -24.44
C ARG A 31 41.14 16.53 -23.85
N GLY A 32 42.13 17.39 -23.78
CA GLY A 32 41.96 18.83 -23.64
C GLY A 32 41.29 19.39 -24.89
N SER A 33 40.28 20.23 -24.68
CA SER A 33 39.58 20.95 -25.73
C SER A 33 40.43 22.03 -26.34
N SER A 34 40.71 21.95 -27.64
CA SER A 34 41.10 23.09 -28.49
C SER A 34 39.94 23.47 -29.41
N PRO A 35 39.68 24.76 -29.64
CA PRO A 35 38.55 25.18 -30.47
C PRO A 35 38.88 24.98 -31.95
N THR A 36 38.01 24.29 -32.68
CA THR A 36 38.10 24.11 -34.14
C THR A 36 37.00 24.92 -34.83
N GLU A 37 37.39 25.71 -35.82
CA GLU A 37 36.55 26.50 -36.71
C GLU A 37 35.52 25.65 -37.48
N PRO A 38 34.41 26.24 -37.96
CA PRO A 38 33.33 25.50 -38.61
C PRO A 38 33.71 25.13 -40.06
N THR A 39 33.72 23.85 -40.34
CA THR A 39 33.83 23.30 -41.70
C THR A 39 32.45 23.19 -42.35
N PRO A 40 32.25 23.48 -43.65
CA PRO A 40 30.96 23.44 -44.31
C PRO A 40 30.43 22.01 -44.47
N SER A 41 29.12 21.88 -44.28
CA SER A 41 28.36 20.61 -44.43
C SER A 41 28.44 20.10 -45.88
N PRO A 42 28.67 18.80 -46.09
CA PRO A 42 28.35 18.15 -47.37
C PRO A 42 26.84 17.86 -47.46
N GLU A 43 26.25 18.31 -48.54
CA GLU A 43 24.88 17.94 -48.92
C GLU A 43 24.75 16.42 -49.19
N GLY A 44 23.65 15.85 -48.74
CA GLY A 44 23.07 14.65 -49.34
C GLY A 44 23.46 13.32 -48.71
N SER A 45 23.13 13.08 -47.43
CA SER A 45 22.90 11.71 -46.96
C SER A 45 21.39 11.41 -46.99
N PRO A 46 20.96 10.26 -47.53
CA PRO A 46 19.54 9.90 -47.51
C PRO A 46 19.08 9.78 -46.06
N PRO A 47 17.81 10.14 -45.76
CA PRO A 47 17.28 10.07 -44.39
C PRO A 47 17.38 8.62 -43.90
N VAL A 48 18.08 8.44 -42.77
CA VAL A 48 18.07 7.17 -42.04
C VAL A 48 16.62 6.88 -41.69
N PRO A 49 16.05 5.71 -42.04
CA PRO A 49 14.70 5.40 -41.69
C PRO A 49 14.59 5.44 -40.15
N VAL A 50 13.80 6.38 -39.64
CA VAL A 50 13.37 6.37 -38.24
C VAL A 50 12.55 5.10 -38.06
N ILE A 51 13.17 4.06 -37.53
CA ILE A 51 12.44 2.89 -37.02
C ILE A 51 11.68 3.41 -35.81
N THR A 52 10.47 3.88 -36.03
CA THR A 52 9.50 4.03 -34.94
C THR A 52 9.31 2.63 -34.38
N ALA A 53 9.88 2.35 -33.22
CA ALA A 53 9.51 1.17 -32.46
C ALA A 53 7.97 1.21 -32.35
N GLY A 54 7.30 0.27 -33.01
CA GLY A 54 5.88 0.10 -32.83
C GLY A 54 5.61 -0.09 -31.34
N PRO A 55 4.40 0.23 -30.84
CA PRO A 55 4.12 0.19 -29.43
C PRO A 55 4.50 -1.19 -28.90
N VAL A 56 5.57 -1.26 -28.10
CA VAL A 56 6.09 -2.49 -27.45
C VAL A 56 5.03 -3.10 -26.53
N LEU A 57 3.98 -2.35 -26.22
CA LEU A 57 2.79 -2.75 -25.47
C LEU A 57 1.55 -2.86 -26.39
N ALA A 58 1.71 -2.87 -27.70
CA ALA A 58 0.62 -3.14 -28.60
C ALA A 58 0.19 -4.59 -28.40
N GLN A 59 -0.91 -4.70 -27.64
CA GLN A 59 -1.79 -5.85 -27.66
C GLN A 59 -1.26 -7.12 -26.97
N LEU A 60 -1.22 -7.11 -25.66
CA LEU A 60 -1.97 -8.15 -24.98
C LEU A 60 -3.44 -7.92 -25.39
N GLN A 61 -3.85 -8.45 -26.54
CA GLN A 61 -5.26 -8.64 -26.82
C GLN A 61 -5.75 -9.58 -25.72
N VAL A 62 -6.47 -9.03 -24.77
CA VAL A 62 -7.28 -9.82 -23.85
C VAL A 62 -8.24 -10.58 -24.77
N ARG A 63 -7.87 -11.82 -25.12
CA ARG A 63 -8.75 -12.66 -25.92
C ARG A 63 -10.01 -12.90 -25.10
N ALA A 64 -11.11 -12.30 -25.52
CA ALA A 64 -12.42 -12.68 -25.04
C ALA A 64 -12.54 -14.19 -25.28
N GLY A 65 -12.66 -14.96 -24.18
CA GLY A 65 -12.37 -16.37 -24.29
C GLY A 65 -13.57 -17.23 -24.59
N ASP A 66 -13.61 -17.75 -25.79
CA ASP A 66 -14.27 -19.01 -26.10
C ASP A 66 -13.28 -20.17 -25.87
N GLY A 67 -12.79 -20.32 -24.65
CA GLY A 67 -12.02 -21.50 -24.29
C GLY A 67 -12.88 -22.77 -24.41
N PRO A 68 -12.28 -23.90 -24.85
CA PRO A 68 -13.03 -25.11 -25.05
C PRO A 68 -13.84 -25.48 -23.80
N LEU A 69 -15.09 -25.88 -23.98
CA LEU A 69 -15.96 -26.40 -22.89
C LEU A 69 -15.28 -27.47 -22.04
N ALA A 70 -14.31 -28.22 -22.62
CA ALA A 70 -13.48 -29.19 -21.92
C ALA A 70 -12.54 -28.57 -20.87
N ALA A 71 -11.92 -27.43 -21.15
CA ALA A 71 -11.05 -26.72 -20.19
C ALA A 71 -11.86 -26.21 -19.01
N LYS A 72 -13.05 -25.65 -19.25
CA LYS A 72 -13.97 -25.19 -18.19
C LYS A 72 -14.42 -26.35 -17.29
N ARG A 73 -14.74 -27.53 -17.84
CA ARG A 73 -15.12 -28.72 -17.06
C ARG A 73 -13.96 -29.21 -16.20
N THR A 74 -12.73 -29.21 -16.73
CA THR A 74 -11.54 -29.64 -15.99
C THR A 74 -11.27 -28.68 -14.83
N LEU A 75 -11.27 -27.37 -15.05
CA LEU A 75 -11.12 -26.35 -14.02
C LEU A 75 -12.18 -26.52 -12.92
N THR A 76 -13.46 -26.64 -13.30
CA THR A 76 -14.56 -26.83 -12.34
C THR A 76 -14.34 -28.05 -11.47
N ARG A 77 -13.98 -29.20 -12.05
CA ARG A 77 -13.69 -30.42 -11.28
C ARG A 77 -12.52 -30.21 -10.31
N GLN A 78 -11.38 -29.72 -10.80
CA GLN A 78 -10.18 -29.52 -9.96
C GLN A 78 -10.44 -28.55 -8.79
N LEU A 79 -11.18 -27.46 -9.04
CA LEU A 79 -11.56 -26.53 -7.97
C LEU A 79 -12.53 -27.17 -6.97
N THR A 80 -13.52 -27.95 -7.46
CA THR A 80 -14.48 -28.65 -6.59
C THR A 80 -13.76 -29.67 -5.71
N ASP A 81 -12.84 -30.46 -6.28
CA ASP A 81 -12.05 -31.43 -5.52
C ASP A 81 -11.17 -30.76 -4.45
N ALA A 82 -10.50 -29.65 -4.83
CA ALA A 82 -9.64 -28.90 -3.91
C ALA A 82 -10.44 -28.19 -2.80
N LEU A 83 -11.67 -27.72 -3.07
CA LEU A 83 -12.57 -27.12 -2.08
C LEU A 83 -13.11 -28.15 -1.07
N GLY A 84 -13.03 -29.44 -1.37
CA GLY A 84 -13.34 -30.54 -0.44
C GLY A 84 -12.28 -30.77 0.64
N ASP A 85 -11.15 -30.06 0.60
CA ASP A 85 -10.08 -30.20 1.58
C ASP A 85 -10.53 -29.77 2.98
N LYS A 86 -10.37 -30.66 3.95
CA LYS A 86 -10.81 -30.43 5.35
C LYS A 86 -10.11 -29.26 6.01
N ALA A 87 -8.94 -28.85 5.55
CA ALA A 87 -8.23 -27.67 6.08
C ALA A 87 -8.99 -26.36 5.84
N LEU A 88 -9.88 -26.30 4.85
CA LEU A 88 -10.73 -25.13 4.60
C LEU A 88 -11.87 -24.97 5.61
N GLY A 89 -12.15 -26.02 6.42
CA GLY A 89 -13.29 -26.02 7.35
C GLY A 89 -14.64 -26.13 6.64
N ALA A 90 -15.72 -25.88 7.40
CA ALA A 90 -17.08 -26.10 6.91
C ALA A 90 -17.69 -24.89 6.18
N ARG A 91 -17.05 -23.74 6.20
CA ARG A 91 -17.61 -22.50 5.66
C ARG A 91 -16.64 -21.84 4.68
N VAL A 92 -16.84 -22.16 3.40
CA VAL A 92 -16.00 -21.73 2.30
C VAL A 92 -16.85 -21.08 1.21
N GLY A 93 -16.41 -19.93 0.69
CA GLY A 93 -16.96 -19.29 -0.49
C GLY A 93 -15.86 -19.15 -1.54
N ALA A 94 -16.17 -19.48 -2.78
CA ALA A 94 -15.22 -19.45 -3.90
C ALA A 94 -15.89 -18.92 -5.16
N VAL A 95 -15.14 -18.12 -5.92
CA VAL A 95 -15.57 -17.63 -7.23
C VAL A 95 -14.35 -17.39 -8.11
N VAL A 96 -14.52 -17.62 -9.42
CA VAL A 96 -13.60 -17.24 -10.49
C VAL A 96 -14.39 -16.54 -11.58
N ILE A 97 -13.94 -15.36 -11.99
CA ILE A 97 -14.59 -14.50 -12.98
C ILE A 97 -13.58 -14.16 -14.08
N ASP A 98 -13.98 -14.26 -15.32
CA ASP A 98 -13.22 -13.73 -16.47
C ASP A 98 -13.18 -12.21 -16.38
N ALA A 99 -11.97 -11.63 -16.29
CA ALA A 99 -11.81 -10.19 -16.07
C ALA A 99 -12.24 -9.33 -17.27
N ALA A 100 -12.19 -9.90 -18.48
CA ALA A 100 -12.55 -9.17 -19.70
C ALA A 100 -14.06 -9.12 -19.92
N THR A 101 -14.75 -10.24 -19.66
CA THR A 101 -16.19 -10.38 -19.96
C THR A 101 -17.07 -10.19 -18.73
N GLY A 102 -16.51 -10.28 -17.52
CA GLY A 102 -17.27 -10.33 -16.27
C GLY A 102 -18.03 -11.65 -16.07
N GLN A 103 -17.83 -12.63 -16.96
CA GLN A 103 -18.51 -13.92 -16.86
C GLN A 103 -17.99 -14.74 -15.71
N GLN A 104 -18.87 -15.27 -14.89
CA GLN A 104 -18.55 -16.21 -13.83
C GLN A 104 -18.16 -17.58 -14.44
N ILE A 105 -16.91 -17.98 -14.26
CA ILE A 105 -16.37 -19.27 -14.74
C ILE A 105 -16.67 -20.37 -13.74
N PHE A 106 -16.52 -20.06 -12.43
CA PHE A 106 -16.74 -21.00 -11.32
C PHE A 106 -17.36 -20.27 -10.13
N ALA A 107 -18.22 -20.96 -9.40
CA ALA A 107 -18.75 -20.48 -8.12
C ALA A 107 -19.10 -21.66 -7.20
N SER A 108 -18.82 -21.48 -5.92
CA SER A 108 -19.26 -22.36 -4.83
C SER A 108 -19.54 -21.50 -3.60
N ASN A 109 -20.77 -21.48 -3.12
CA ASN A 109 -21.19 -20.61 -2.00
C ASN A 109 -20.74 -19.16 -2.15
N ALA A 110 -20.73 -18.63 -3.37
CA ALA A 110 -20.10 -17.36 -3.74
C ALA A 110 -20.76 -16.15 -3.08
N ASP A 111 -22.06 -16.24 -2.73
CA ASP A 111 -22.86 -15.14 -2.16
C ASP A 111 -22.89 -15.12 -0.61
N ILE A 112 -22.36 -16.15 0.05
CA ILE A 112 -22.39 -16.17 1.53
C ILE A 112 -21.37 -15.15 2.09
N GLY A 113 -21.82 -14.40 3.10
CA GLY A 113 -20.93 -13.45 3.80
C GLY A 113 -19.96 -14.18 4.72
N ILE A 114 -18.69 -14.16 4.42
CA ILE A 114 -17.58 -14.76 5.19
C ILE A 114 -16.75 -13.67 5.83
N THR A 115 -16.07 -13.95 6.95
CA THR A 115 -15.14 -13.02 7.58
C THR A 115 -13.93 -12.86 6.64
N PRO A 116 -13.69 -11.64 6.08
CA PRO A 116 -12.70 -11.46 5.01
C PRO A 116 -11.26 -11.30 5.51
N ALA A 117 -11.07 -11.00 6.80
CA ALA A 117 -9.78 -10.57 7.32
C ALA A 117 -9.20 -9.43 6.45
N SER A 118 -7.89 -9.40 6.23
CA SER A 118 -7.21 -8.31 5.49
C SER A 118 -7.54 -8.22 4.00
N THR A 119 -8.32 -9.15 3.40
CA THR A 119 -8.85 -8.93 2.05
C THR A 119 -9.88 -7.79 2.00
N THR A 120 -10.42 -7.34 3.14
CA THR A 120 -11.18 -6.08 3.29
C THR A 120 -10.43 -4.88 2.73
N LYS A 121 -9.10 -4.87 2.79
CA LYS A 121 -8.29 -3.76 2.27
C LYS A 121 -8.47 -3.52 0.77
N LEU A 122 -8.85 -4.54 0.00
CA LEU A 122 -9.24 -4.36 -1.41
C LEU A 122 -10.45 -3.43 -1.54
N VAL A 123 -11.44 -3.60 -0.68
CA VAL A 123 -12.65 -2.77 -0.59
C VAL A 123 -12.29 -1.32 -0.22
N THR A 124 -11.54 -1.15 0.86
CA THR A 124 -11.12 0.17 1.38
C THR A 124 -10.26 0.93 0.38
N CYS A 125 -9.25 0.26 -0.20
CA CYS A 125 -8.33 0.85 -1.16
C CYS A 125 -9.01 1.24 -2.47
N THR A 126 -9.94 0.41 -2.97
CA THR A 126 -10.75 0.75 -4.16
C THR A 126 -11.60 1.99 -3.90
N ALA A 127 -12.26 2.07 -2.75
CA ALA A 127 -13.04 3.25 -2.38
C ALA A 127 -12.15 4.50 -2.20
N ALA A 128 -10.94 4.35 -1.64
CA ALA A 128 -10.01 5.45 -1.48
C ALA A 128 -9.55 6.02 -2.83
N LEU A 129 -9.17 5.18 -3.78
CA LEU A 129 -8.81 5.62 -5.12
C LEU A 129 -9.99 6.26 -5.85
N ALA A 130 -11.18 5.66 -5.79
CA ALA A 130 -12.38 6.16 -6.47
C ALA A 130 -12.89 7.48 -5.90
N SER A 131 -12.70 7.74 -4.60
CA SER A 131 -13.19 8.95 -3.93
C SER A 131 -12.15 10.07 -3.88
N LEU A 132 -10.93 9.76 -3.47
CA LEU A 132 -9.87 10.76 -3.30
C LEU A 132 -9.16 11.10 -4.61
N GLY A 133 -9.08 10.14 -5.52
CA GLY A 133 -8.24 10.16 -6.71
C GLY A 133 -6.81 9.65 -6.42
N PRO A 134 -6.11 9.11 -7.44
CA PRO A 134 -4.80 8.48 -7.28
C PRO A 134 -3.71 9.45 -6.81
N ASP A 135 -3.75 10.71 -7.23
CA ASP A 135 -2.70 11.71 -6.96
C ASP A 135 -2.92 12.52 -5.68
N ALA A 136 -4.04 12.34 -4.99
CA ALA A 136 -4.32 13.02 -3.74
C ALA A 136 -3.24 12.71 -2.68
N ARG A 137 -3.01 13.65 -1.75
CA ARG A 137 -2.00 13.51 -0.70
C ARG A 137 -2.58 13.91 0.65
N LEU A 138 -2.09 13.27 1.70
CA LEU A 138 -2.43 13.55 3.09
C LEU A 138 -1.42 14.57 3.63
N SER A 139 -1.90 15.65 4.26
CA SER A 139 -1.03 16.78 4.61
C SER A 139 -0.96 17.00 6.11
N THR A 140 0.24 16.87 6.69
CA THR A 140 0.53 17.28 8.06
C THR A 140 1.17 18.66 8.04
N ARG A 141 0.67 19.59 8.87
CA ARG A 141 1.12 20.97 8.86
C ARG A 141 1.31 21.54 10.26
N VAL A 142 1.99 22.67 10.33
CA VAL A 142 2.07 23.47 11.54
C VAL A 142 1.39 24.80 11.27
N ALA A 143 0.44 25.14 12.12
CA ALA A 143 -0.30 26.39 12.06
C ALA A 143 0.15 27.36 13.16
N GLN A 144 0.07 28.66 12.90
CA GLN A 144 0.19 29.68 13.93
C GLN A 144 -0.94 29.49 14.96
N GLY A 145 -0.62 29.53 16.24
CA GLY A 145 -1.60 29.53 17.31
C GLY A 145 -2.20 30.91 17.56
N GLN A 146 -2.84 31.06 18.74
CA GLN A 146 -3.54 32.33 19.11
C GLN A 146 -2.59 33.49 19.42
N SER A 147 -1.34 33.22 19.75
CA SER A 147 -0.32 34.24 19.99
C SER A 147 0.88 34.07 19.06
N ALA A 148 1.70 35.12 18.91
CA ALA A 148 2.88 35.09 18.06
C ALA A 148 3.86 33.94 18.40
N ASN A 149 3.93 33.55 19.67
CA ASN A 149 4.81 32.49 20.17
C ASN A 149 4.07 31.17 20.41
N SER A 150 2.86 30.97 19.87
CA SER A 150 2.14 29.71 19.96
C SER A 150 2.01 29.08 18.59
N ILE A 151 2.20 27.75 18.52
CA ILE A 151 2.08 26.97 17.30
C ILE A 151 1.27 25.69 17.57
N VAL A 152 0.62 25.20 16.53
CA VAL A 152 -0.19 23.95 16.58
C VAL A 152 0.29 22.99 15.51
N LEU A 153 0.73 21.81 15.94
CA LEU A 153 1.00 20.68 15.02
C LEU A 153 -0.33 20.03 14.65
N VAL A 154 -0.74 20.13 13.40
CA VAL A 154 -2.03 19.62 12.91
C VAL A 154 -1.82 18.31 12.16
N GLY A 155 -2.41 17.25 12.67
CA GLY A 155 -2.38 15.93 12.05
C GLY A 155 -3.22 15.87 10.78
N GLY A 156 -2.62 15.37 9.72
CA GLY A 156 -3.23 15.21 8.41
C GLY A 156 -3.77 13.82 8.12
N GLY A 157 -3.77 12.92 9.08
CA GLY A 157 -4.26 11.55 8.90
C GLY A 157 -3.30 10.62 8.13
N ASP A 158 -2.03 10.98 8.00
CA ASP A 158 -0.99 10.10 7.46
C ASP A 158 -0.28 9.37 8.60
N PRO A 159 -0.56 8.06 8.83
CA PRO A 159 0.11 7.31 9.89
C PRO A 159 1.56 6.97 9.52
N THR A 160 1.92 7.05 8.23
CA THR A 160 3.27 6.72 7.73
C THR A 160 4.25 7.89 7.85
N LEU A 161 3.83 9.04 8.40
CA LEU A 161 4.72 10.19 8.64
C LEU A 161 5.97 9.73 9.39
N ALA A 162 7.13 9.85 8.73
CA ALA A 162 8.39 9.36 9.24
C ALA A 162 8.85 10.15 10.48
N GLY A 163 9.05 9.45 11.59
CA GLY A 163 9.61 9.97 12.81
C GLY A 163 11.13 10.20 12.75
N PRO A 164 11.75 10.64 13.84
CA PRO A 164 13.19 10.98 13.86
C PRO A 164 14.13 9.80 13.61
N SER A 165 13.68 8.57 13.86
CA SER A 165 14.47 7.34 13.76
C SER A 165 14.19 6.55 12.48
N ALA A 166 13.26 7.00 11.64
CA ALA A 166 12.91 6.32 10.40
C ALA A 166 14.07 6.35 9.39
N LYS A 167 14.32 5.24 8.73
CA LYS A 167 15.31 5.14 7.65
C LYS A 167 14.72 5.71 6.35
N SER A 168 15.44 6.61 5.69
CA SER A 168 14.95 7.43 4.55
C SER A 168 14.76 6.70 3.22
N LEU A 169 14.93 5.37 3.13
CA LEU A 169 15.00 4.60 1.89
C LEU A 169 13.79 3.68 1.64
N GLN A 170 12.64 3.95 2.25
CA GLN A 170 11.45 3.14 2.03
C GLN A 170 10.64 3.66 0.82
N TYR A 171 10.08 2.74 0.04
CA TYR A 171 9.03 3.06 -0.93
C TYR A 171 7.66 2.75 -0.30
N PRO A 172 6.69 3.64 -0.43
CA PRO A 172 6.78 4.98 -1.00
C PRO A 172 7.58 5.94 -0.08
N LYS A 173 8.19 6.99 -0.67
CA LYS A 173 8.89 8.02 0.11
C LYS A 173 7.92 8.71 1.06
N GLN A 174 8.15 8.53 2.34
CA GLN A 174 7.31 9.08 3.40
C GLN A 174 7.53 10.58 3.60
N ALA A 175 6.47 11.28 4.04
CA ALA A 175 6.61 12.60 4.63
C ALA A 175 7.50 12.52 5.89
N SER A 176 8.24 13.58 6.21
CA SER A 176 9.19 13.56 7.34
C SER A 176 8.86 14.61 8.38
N LEU A 177 8.72 14.18 9.64
CA LEU A 177 8.55 15.07 10.77
C LEU A 177 9.77 16.01 10.95
N ALA A 178 10.97 15.55 10.62
CA ALA A 178 12.18 16.35 10.66
C ALA A 178 12.14 17.47 9.61
N THR A 179 11.68 17.18 8.39
CA THR A 179 11.47 18.19 7.33
C THR A 179 10.43 19.22 7.77
N LEU A 180 9.33 18.79 8.37
CA LEU A 180 8.29 19.69 8.89
C LEU A 180 8.87 20.59 9.99
N ALA A 181 9.64 20.05 10.94
CA ALA A 181 10.27 20.83 11.99
C ALA A 181 11.30 21.84 11.46
N SER A 182 12.11 21.47 10.49
CA SER A 182 13.07 22.36 9.80
C SER A 182 12.36 23.55 9.13
N ARG A 183 11.32 23.27 8.33
CA ARG A 183 10.51 24.33 7.66
C ARG A 183 9.86 25.26 8.67
N THR A 184 9.27 24.70 9.73
CA THR A 184 8.63 25.48 10.80
C THR A 184 9.65 26.35 11.53
N ALA A 185 10.83 25.80 11.89
CA ALA A 185 11.87 26.57 12.54
C ALA A 185 12.40 27.72 11.69
N ALA A 186 12.54 27.49 10.37
CA ALA A 186 12.93 28.55 9.43
C ALA A 186 11.90 29.69 9.39
N ALA A 187 10.60 29.35 9.29
CA ALA A 187 9.51 30.34 9.27
C ALA A 187 9.41 31.15 10.58
N LEU A 188 9.64 30.48 11.74
CA LEU A 188 9.64 31.15 13.04
C LEU A 188 10.85 32.09 13.20
N LYS A 189 12.05 31.64 12.82
CA LYS A 189 13.27 32.44 12.88
C LYS A 189 13.21 33.67 11.98
N ALA A 190 12.61 33.57 10.81
CA ALA A 190 12.38 34.72 9.91
C ALA A 190 11.49 35.79 10.56
N LYS A 191 10.69 35.42 11.59
CA LYS A 191 9.89 36.33 12.40
C LYS A 191 10.58 36.70 13.72
N GLY A 192 11.84 36.33 13.93
CA GLY A 192 12.58 36.58 15.18
C GLY A 192 12.13 35.70 16.36
N VAL A 193 11.35 34.63 16.12
CA VAL A 193 10.80 33.77 17.18
C VAL A 193 11.69 32.54 17.36
N THR A 194 12.31 32.41 18.54
CA THR A 194 13.19 31.28 18.91
C THR A 194 12.66 30.46 20.09
N LYS A 195 11.53 30.87 20.69
CA LYS A 195 10.86 30.16 21.78
C LYS A 195 9.35 30.13 21.57
N VAL A 196 8.75 28.95 21.60
CA VAL A 196 7.31 28.77 21.34
C VAL A 196 6.64 27.89 22.38
N THR A 197 5.32 28.00 22.49
CA THR A 197 4.44 27.00 23.09
C THR A 197 3.88 26.13 21.97
N LEU A 198 3.88 24.80 22.17
CA LEU A 198 3.39 23.83 21.18
C LEU A 198 2.13 23.15 21.70
N SER A 199 1.10 23.13 20.89
CA SER A 199 -0.04 22.22 21.02
C SER A 199 -0.15 21.34 19.79
N TYR A 200 -0.99 20.29 19.86
CA TYR A 200 -1.28 19.44 18.71
C TYR A 200 -2.77 19.27 18.49
N ASP A 201 -3.17 19.25 17.22
CA ASP A 201 -4.54 19.05 16.78
C ASP A 201 -4.65 17.70 16.05
N ALA A 202 -5.38 16.75 16.66
CA ALA A 202 -5.69 15.46 16.09
C ALA A 202 -7.19 15.32 15.76
N SER A 203 -7.93 16.43 15.75
CA SER A 203 -9.39 16.46 15.65
C SER A 203 -9.94 16.15 14.24
N LEU A 204 -9.08 15.97 13.25
CA LEU A 204 -9.50 15.58 11.89
C LEU A 204 -10.24 14.23 11.91
N PHE A 205 -9.81 13.27 12.75
CA PHE A 205 -10.52 12.04 12.98
C PHE A 205 -11.36 12.14 14.24
N THR A 206 -12.53 11.49 14.24
CA THR A 206 -13.53 11.60 15.28
C THR A 206 -13.98 10.22 15.78
N GLY A 207 -14.67 10.19 16.90
CA GLY A 207 -15.22 8.97 17.50
C GLY A 207 -14.17 8.11 18.19
N SER A 208 -14.45 6.81 18.34
CA SER A 208 -13.55 5.86 18.97
C SER A 208 -12.24 5.70 18.19
N THR A 209 -11.14 5.44 18.90
CA THR A 209 -9.83 5.12 18.32
C THR A 209 -9.63 3.63 18.08
N LEU A 210 -10.56 2.79 18.53
CA LEU A 210 -10.58 1.34 18.34
C LEU A 210 -11.92 0.96 17.71
N ALA A 211 -11.89 0.09 16.70
CA ALA A 211 -13.10 -0.33 15.99
C ALA A 211 -13.92 -1.34 16.78
N PRO A 212 -15.26 -1.34 16.61
CA PRO A 212 -16.11 -2.40 17.13
C PRO A 212 -15.72 -3.76 16.54
N GLY A 213 -15.51 -4.75 17.42
CA GLY A 213 -15.10 -6.10 17.02
C GLY A 213 -13.60 -6.33 16.91
N TRP A 214 -12.78 -5.32 17.23
CA TRP A 214 -11.35 -5.53 17.42
C TRP A 214 -11.09 -6.27 18.73
N LYS A 215 -10.09 -7.15 18.73
CA LYS A 215 -9.64 -7.85 19.92
C LYS A 215 -8.79 -6.91 20.79
N PRO A 216 -8.89 -7.00 22.13
CA PRO A 216 -8.08 -6.18 23.04
C PRO A 216 -6.57 -6.34 22.81
N GLY A 217 -6.11 -7.52 22.33
CA GLY A 217 -4.71 -7.79 22.05
C GLY A 217 -4.14 -7.08 20.80
N TYR A 218 -4.96 -6.57 19.89
CA TYR A 218 -4.43 -6.05 18.62
C TYR A 218 -3.44 -4.88 18.75
N VAL A 219 -3.67 -3.99 19.71
CA VAL A 219 -2.75 -2.88 19.97
C VAL A 219 -1.47 -3.36 20.68
N PRO A 220 -1.55 -4.10 21.82
CA PRO A 220 -0.33 -4.62 22.47
C PRO A 220 0.48 -5.57 21.57
N ASP A 221 -0.19 -6.37 20.74
CA ASP A 221 0.47 -7.31 19.81
C ASP A 221 1.04 -6.61 18.56
N GLY A 222 0.89 -5.28 18.45
CA GLY A 222 1.44 -4.49 17.36
C GLY A 222 0.73 -4.66 16.02
N GLU A 223 -0.50 -5.19 16.01
CA GLU A 223 -1.29 -5.34 14.78
C GLU A 223 -1.73 -3.99 14.22
N VAL A 224 -2.04 -3.04 15.08
CA VAL A 224 -2.51 -1.70 14.74
C VAL A 224 -2.30 -0.77 15.93
N ALA A 225 -2.09 0.53 15.70
CA ALA A 225 -2.14 1.55 16.74
C ALA A 225 -3.58 2.04 16.98
N PRO A 226 -3.86 2.73 18.10
CA PRO A 226 -5.07 3.51 18.22
C PRO A 226 -5.16 4.55 17.09
N VAL A 227 -6.29 4.59 16.37
CA VAL A 227 -6.45 5.39 15.14
C VAL A 227 -6.63 6.86 15.46
N TYR A 228 -5.64 7.66 15.11
CA TYR A 228 -5.63 9.12 15.26
C TYR A 228 -5.17 9.80 13.96
N ALA A 229 -5.57 11.05 13.79
CA ALA A 229 -5.14 11.85 12.64
C ALA A 229 -3.66 12.30 12.73
N LEU A 230 -3.05 12.22 13.89
CA LEU A 230 -1.63 12.53 14.10
C LEU A 230 -0.92 11.31 14.68
N ALA A 231 -0.07 10.71 13.89
CA ALA A 231 0.82 9.62 14.27
C ALA A 231 2.14 9.76 13.50
N ILE A 232 3.18 9.12 14.00
CA ILE A 232 4.44 8.89 13.28
C ILE A 232 4.76 7.41 13.31
N ASP A 233 5.39 6.92 12.25
CA ASP A 233 5.86 5.53 12.15
C ASP A 233 4.76 4.51 12.51
N GLU A 234 3.48 4.80 12.13
CA GLU A 234 2.30 3.98 12.47
C GLU A 234 2.17 3.72 14.00
N GLY A 235 2.59 4.66 14.81
CA GLY A 235 2.61 4.51 16.28
C GLY A 235 3.65 3.52 16.81
N ARG A 236 4.64 3.09 16.03
CA ARG A 236 5.75 2.26 16.49
C ARG A 236 6.74 3.07 17.31
N ARG A 237 7.27 2.50 18.39
CA ARG A 237 8.38 3.12 19.13
C ARG A 237 9.70 2.98 18.39
N ASP A 238 9.92 1.84 17.78
CA ASP A 238 11.00 1.55 16.85
C ASP A 238 10.36 1.27 15.48
N PRO A 239 10.63 2.08 14.45
CA PRO A 239 10.09 1.88 13.12
C PRO A 239 10.40 0.50 12.51
N ALA A 240 11.50 -0.14 12.94
CA ALA A 240 11.89 -1.46 12.47
C ALA A 240 11.17 -2.61 13.19
N ALA A 241 10.55 -2.34 14.35
CA ALA A 241 9.86 -3.34 15.16
C ALA A 241 8.34 -3.28 14.96
N ARG A 242 7.70 -4.46 14.93
CA ARG A 242 6.23 -4.54 14.86
C ARG A 242 5.57 -3.96 16.11
N GLN A 243 6.14 -4.24 17.28
CA GLN A 243 5.64 -3.83 18.61
C GLN A 243 6.77 -3.32 19.50
N PRO A 244 6.47 -2.56 20.56
CA PRO A 244 5.13 -2.14 20.97
C PRO A 244 4.62 -0.92 20.20
N ARG A 245 3.30 -0.80 20.08
CA ARG A 245 2.65 0.45 19.65
C ARG A 245 2.50 1.40 20.83
N VAL A 246 2.51 2.72 20.55
CA VAL A 246 2.26 3.73 21.57
C VAL A 246 0.75 3.84 21.84
N SER A 247 0.38 4.04 23.10
CA SER A 247 -1.03 4.22 23.49
C SER A 247 -1.61 5.57 23.08
N ASN A 248 -0.76 6.60 22.92
CA ASN A 248 -1.15 7.95 22.56
C ASN A 248 -0.26 8.47 21.41
N PRO A 249 -0.53 8.05 20.15
CA PRO A 249 0.21 8.49 18.97
C PRO A 249 0.36 10.01 18.83
N PRO A 250 -0.69 10.86 19.03
CA PRO A 250 -0.55 12.31 18.91
C PRO A 250 0.44 12.92 19.88
N GLN A 251 0.38 12.51 21.15
CA GLN A 251 1.31 12.99 22.17
C GLN A 251 2.75 12.58 21.85
N TYR A 252 2.93 11.34 21.36
CA TYR A 252 4.25 10.82 20.99
C TYR A 252 4.84 11.60 19.79
N ALA A 253 4.05 11.84 18.76
CA ALA A 253 4.45 12.63 17.59
C ALA A 253 4.80 14.07 17.96
N ALA A 254 3.97 14.72 18.78
CA ALA A 254 4.17 16.10 19.20
C ALA A 254 5.42 16.25 20.10
N ALA A 255 5.69 15.29 20.98
CA ALA A 255 6.93 15.27 21.78
C ALA A 255 8.17 15.08 20.89
N ALA A 256 8.10 14.25 19.86
CA ALA A 256 9.17 14.09 18.87
C ALA A 256 9.39 15.38 18.07
N PHE A 257 8.33 16.04 17.64
CA PHE A 257 8.38 17.32 16.94
C PHE A 257 9.02 18.43 17.79
N ALA A 258 8.67 18.53 19.08
CA ALA A 258 9.28 19.48 20.01
C ALA A 258 10.81 19.31 20.12
N ARG A 259 11.29 18.04 20.21
CA ARG A 259 12.73 17.76 20.22
C ARG A 259 13.41 18.15 18.90
N LEU A 260 12.76 17.92 17.77
CA LEU A 260 13.28 18.32 16.46
C LEU A 260 13.35 19.84 16.31
N LEU A 261 12.34 20.59 16.76
CA LEU A 261 12.39 22.06 16.78
C LEU A 261 13.60 22.55 17.57
N GLY A 262 13.87 21.95 18.73
CA GLY A 262 15.06 22.26 19.54
C GLY A 262 16.37 22.06 18.77
N LYS A 263 16.50 20.97 18.01
CA LYS A 263 17.65 20.74 17.13
C LYS A 263 17.82 21.80 16.04
N TYR A 264 16.70 22.39 15.58
CA TYR A 264 16.71 23.48 14.59
C TYR A 264 16.72 24.87 15.25
N GLY A 265 17.02 24.97 16.56
CA GLY A 265 17.24 26.24 17.28
C GLY A 265 15.95 26.98 17.66
N VAL A 266 14.81 26.29 17.78
CA VAL A 266 13.58 26.81 18.34
C VAL A 266 13.18 26.00 19.55
N SER A 267 13.26 26.58 20.75
CA SER A 267 12.91 25.90 21.99
C SER A 267 11.40 25.85 22.20
N VAL A 268 10.91 24.72 22.71
CA VAL A 268 9.51 24.55 23.09
C VAL A 268 9.37 24.73 24.59
N ALA A 269 8.56 25.72 25.01
CA ALA A 269 8.29 26.01 26.41
C ALA A 269 7.14 25.13 26.92
N ARG A 270 7.32 24.49 28.08
CA ARG A 270 6.32 23.68 28.79
C ARG A 270 5.99 22.34 28.10
N SER A 271 5.08 21.60 28.72
CA SER A 271 4.55 20.33 28.18
C SER A 271 3.65 20.58 26.97
N VAL A 272 3.79 19.71 25.97
CA VAL A 272 2.92 19.70 24.78
C VAL A 272 1.52 19.20 25.16
N ARG A 273 0.47 19.90 24.71
CA ARG A 273 -0.93 19.60 25.07
C ARG A 273 -1.82 19.53 23.82
N PRO A 274 -2.95 18.82 23.88
CA PRO A 274 -3.98 18.93 22.86
C PRO A 274 -4.48 20.37 22.70
N GLY A 275 -4.80 20.77 21.48
CA GLY A 275 -5.38 22.07 21.17
C GLY A 275 -5.74 22.16 19.70
N LYS A 276 -6.77 22.92 19.34
CA LYS A 276 -7.19 23.12 17.95
C LYS A 276 -6.45 24.30 17.33
N ALA A 277 -6.11 24.13 16.05
CA ALA A 277 -5.60 25.24 15.25
C ALA A 277 -6.73 26.26 15.04
N PRO A 278 -6.45 27.57 15.16
CA PRO A 278 -7.43 28.61 14.81
C PRO A 278 -7.86 28.49 13.34
N ALA A 279 -9.13 28.77 13.06
CA ALA A 279 -9.62 28.82 11.69
C ALA A 279 -8.85 29.89 10.90
N GLY A 280 -8.41 29.58 9.68
CA GLY A 280 -7.64 30.53 8.87
C GLY A 280 -6.22 30.83 9.37
N ALA A 281 -5.71 30.12 10.37
CA ALA A 281 -4.38 30.34 10.91
C ALA A 281 -3.29 30.20 9.83
N ALA A 282 -2.31 31.10 9.86
CA ALA A 282 -1.18 31.06 8.93
C ALA A 282 -0.42 29.74 9.05
N GLU A 283 -0.07 29.15 7.92
CA GLU A 283 0.74 27.95 7.86
C GLU A 283 2.23 28.28 8.04
N LEU A 284 2.90 27.61 8.96
CA LEU A 284 4.32 27.79 9.26
C LEU A 284 5.19 26.70 8.63
N GLY A 285 4.58 25.60 8.23
CA GLY A 285 5.22 24.51 7.55
C GLY A 285 4.24 23.41 7.22
N ARG A 286 4.55 22.65 6.16
CA ARG A 286 3.72 21.56 5.64
C ARG A 286 4.60 20.47 5.05
N VAL A 287 4.15 19.24 5.19
CA VAL A 287 4.65 18.07 4.48
C VAL A 287 3.48 17.24 4.00
N ASP A 288 3.63 16.65 2.83
CA ASP A 288 2.60 15.84 2.19
C ASP A 288 3.07 14.39 2.06
N SER A 289 2.16 13.45 2.27
CA SER A 289 2.41 12.02 2.06
C SER A 289 2.81 11.71 0.62
N ALA A 290 3.19 10.47 0.35
CA ALA A 290 3.12 9.93 -1.00
C ALA A 290 1.70 10.05 -1.55
N PRO A 291 1.49 10.02 -2.89
CA PRO A 291 0.16 10.04 -3.48
C PRO A 291 -0.64 8.79 -3.08
N VAL A 292 -1.96 8.91 -3.09
CA VAL A 292 -2.88 7.84 -2.65
C VAL A 292 -2.63 6.52 -3.39
N TYR A 293 -2.29 6.55 -4.70
CA TYR A 293 -1.98 5.31 -5.41
C TYR A 293 -0.81 4.56 -4.75
N SER A 294 0.26 5.25 -4.37
CA SER A 294 1.42 4.64 -3.70
C SER A 294 1.09 4.17 -2.27
N LEU A 295 0.23 4.92 -1.55
CA LEU A 295 -0.25 4.51 -0.23
C LEU A 295 -1.11 3.24 -0.34
N VAL A 296 -1.94 3.13 -1.37
CA VAL A 296 -2.74 1.95 -1.67
C VAL A 296 -1.85 0.75 -2.00
N GLU A 297 -0.85 0.93 -2.87
CA GLU A 297 0.13 -0.12 -3.16
C GLU A 297 0.82 -0.63 -1.89
N HIS A 298 1.29 0.28 -1.04
CA HIS A 298 1.90 -0.09 0.24
C HIS A 298 0.90 -0.84 1.14
N THR A 299 -0.33 -0.33 1.27
CA THR A 299 -1.38 -0.95 2.09
C THR A 299 -1.66 -2.39 1.67
N LEU A 300 -1.72 -2.65 0.37
CA LEU A 300 -2.02 -3.98 -0.16
C LEU A 300 -0.80 -4.92 -0.08
N THR A 301 0.39 -4.42 -0.45
CA THR A 301 1.62 -5.23 -0.48
C THR A 301 2.01 -5.71 0.92
N PHE A 302 1.99 -4.81 1.91
CA PHE A 302 2.43 -5.11 3.27
C PHE A 302 1.28 -5.39 4.24
N SER A 303 0.05 -5.29 3.76
CA SER A 303 -1.15 -5.49 4.57
C SER A 303 -1.25 -4.50 5.74
N ASP A 304 -0.90 -3.25 5.50
CA ASP A 304 -0.85 -2.20 6.52
C ASP A 304 -2.24 -1.87 7.06
N ASN A 305 -2.44 -2.11 8.37
CA ASN A 305 -3.70 -1.88 9.05
C ASN A 305 -3.92 -0.40 9.39
N ASP A 306 -2.88 0.28 9.83
CA ASP A 306 -2.94 1.69 10.24
C ASP A 306 -3.28 2.58 9.04
N LEU A 307 -2.64 2.32 7.90
CA LEU A 307 -2.88 3.07 6.68
C LEU A 307 -4.26 2.75 6.07
N ALA A 308 -4.73 1.51 6.15
CA ALA A 308 -6.07 1.15 5.69
C ALA A 308 -7.16 1.89 6.48
N GLU A 309 -7.02 2.01 7.80
CA GLU A 309 -7.96 2.76 8.64
C GLU A 309 -7.91 4.28 8.33
N ALA A 310 -6.73 4.81 8.10
CA ALA A 310 -6.55 6.21 7.72
C ALA A 310 -7.20 6.50 6.36
N LEU A 311 -6.98 5.67 5.34
CA LEU A 311 -7.60 5.81 4.03
C LEU A 311 -9.13 5.78 4.11
N ALA A 312 -9.71 4.84 4.88
CA ALA A 312 -11.16 4.79 5.10
C ALA A 312 -11.71 6.09 5.74
N ARG A 313 -10.97 6.68 6.70
CA ARG A 313 -11.33 7.96 7.31
C ARG A 313 -11.26 9.11 6.32
N HIS A 314 -10.28 9.12 5.43
CA HIS A 314 -10.17 10.13 4.38
C HIS A 314 -11.30 10.00 3.35
N VAL A 315 -11.76 8.80 3.02
CA VAL A 315 -12.98 8.59 2.23
C VAL A 315 -14.17 9.25 2.93
N ALA A 316 -14.36 9.03 4.24
CA ALA A 316 -15.44 9.69 4.97
C ALA A 316 -15.37 11.21 4.86
N ILE A 317 -14.19 11.81 5.06
CA ILE A 317 -14.00 13.27 4.95
C ILE A 317 -14.38 13.75 3.55
N LYS A 318 -13.91 13.08 2.51
CA LYS A 318 -14.18 13.45 1.12
C LYS A 318 -15.67 13.36 0.77
N GLU A 319 -16.36 12.36 1.30
CA GLU A 319 -17.79 12.12 1.10
C GLU A 319 -18.68 12.91 2.09
N GLY A 320 -18.10 13.84 2.87
CA GLY A 320 -18.85 14.68 3.81
C GLY A 320 -19.41 13.94 5.04
N GLN A 321 -18.84 12.77 5.36
CA GLN A 321 -19.25 11.98 6.52
C GLN A 321 -18.30 12.20 7.71
N PRO A 322 -18.73 11.96 8.95
CA PRO A 322 -17.84 11.99 10.10
C PRO A 322 -16.67 11.02 9.92
N ALA A 323 -15.45 11.47 10.18
CA ALA A 323 -14.24 10.64 10.09
C ALA A 323 -14.12 9.68 11.28
N SER A 324 -15.17 8.91 11.55
CA SER A 324 -15.30 7.84 12.55
C SER A 324 -15.29 6.46 11.87
N PHE A 325 -15.23 5.37 12.60
CA PHE A 325 -15.38 4.02 12.01
C PHE A 325 -16.71 3.87 11.27
N GLN A 326 -17.82 4.32 11.88
CA GLN A 326 -19.14 4.22 11.27
C GLN A 326 -19.24 5.10 10.00
N GLY A 327 -18.81 6.35 10.06
CA GLY A 327 -18.85 7.25 8.90
C GLY A 327 -17.94 6.75 7.78
N ALA A 328 -16.74 6.24 8.12
CA ALA A 328 -15.80 5.69 7.16
C ALA A 328 -16.36 4.46 6.42
N THR A 329 -16.93 3.50 7.15
CA THR A 329 -17.51 2.30 6.51
C THR A 329 -18.75 2.62 5.69
N GLY A 330 -19.59 3.57 6.14
CA GLY A 330 -20.73 4.09 5.37
C GLY A 330 -20.28 4.77 4.06
N ALA A 331 -19.28 5.62 4.14
CA ALA A 331 -18.71 6.32 2.97
C ALA A 331 -18.07 5.34 1.98
N VAL A 332 -17.28 4.38 2.46
CA VAL A 332 -16.68 3.32 1.63
C VAL A 332 -17.76 2.57 0.86
N LEU A 333 -18.84 2.13 1.53
CA LEU A 333 -19.95 1.44 0.86
C LEU A 333 -20.65 2.31 -0.16
N ALA A 334 -20.89 3.60 0.13
CA ALA A 334 -21.51 4.54 -0.81
C ALA A 334 -20.66 4.74 -2.06
N VAL A 335 -19.34 4.86 -1.92
CA VAL A 335 -18.42 4.93 -3.06
C VAL A 335 -18.49 3.67 -3.91
N LEU A 336 -18.45 2.48 -3.28
CA LEU A 336 -18.55 1.21 -4.00
C LEU A 336 -19.91 1.03 -4.69
N GLN A 337 -21.01 1.53 -4.11
CA GLN A 337 -22.33 1.56 -4.76
C GLN A 337 -22.29 2.39 -6.03
N ARG A 338 -21.65 3.54 -6.00
CA ARG A 338 -21.51 4.46 -7.14
C ARG A 338 -20.75 3.83 -8.32
N ILE A 339 -19.78 2.95 -8.03
CA ILE A 339 -19.03 2.21 -9.07
C ILE A 339 -19.56 0.80 -9.33
N GLY A 340 -20.73 0.44 -8.78
CA GLY A 340 -21.38 -0.87 -9.02
C GLY A 340 -20.72 -2.07 -8.32
N ALA A 341 -19.87 -1.86 -7.30
CA ALA A 341 -19.08 -2.91 -6.66
C ALA A 341 -19.45 -3.20 -5.19
N ALA A 342 -20.60 -2.75 -4.68
CA ALA A 342 -20.97 -2.89 -3.27
C ALA A 342 -21.69 -4.19 -2.89
N LYS A 343 -22.14 -4.99 -3.89
CA LYS A 343 -22.95 -6.19 -3.61
C LYS A 343 -22.17 -7.19 -2.74
N GLY A 344 -22.80 -7.72 -1.69
CA GLY A 344 -22.20 -8.74 -0.83
C GLY A 344 -21.12 -8.22 0.13
N ILE A 345 -21.04 -6.89 0.37
CA ILE A 345 -20.04 -6.25 1.23
C ILE A 345 -20.70 -5.61 2.44
N GLN A 346 -20.27 -6.03 3.63
CA GLN A 346 -20.61 -5.43 4.91
C GLN A 346 -19.34 -5.28 5.73
N VAL A 347 -18.93 -4.03 6.00
CA VAL A 347 -17.68 -3.72 6.70
C VAL A 347 -17.93 -2.84 7.94
N HIS A 348 -17.11 -3.03 8.96
CA HIS A 348 -17.14 -2.31 10.24
C HIS A 348 -15.82 -1.62 10.56
N ASP A 349 -14.80 -1.84 9.75
CA ASP A 349 -13.50 -1.17 9.77
C ASP A 349 -12.88 -1.13 8.35
N GLY A 350 -11.76 -0.43 8.20
CA GLY A 350 -11.04 -0.33 6.93
C GLY A 350 -10.00 -1.42 6.72
N SER A 351 -9.48 -2.00 7.79
CA SER A 351 -8.34 -2.93 7.77
C SER A 351 -8.72 -4.40 7.63
N GLY A 352 -9.93 -4.77 8.07
CA GLY A 352 -10.40 -6.15 8.15
C GLY A 352 -10.05 -6.86 9.45
N LEU A 353 -9.60 -6.15 10.47
CA LEU A 353 -9.36 -6.69 11.81
C LEU A 353 -10.67 -7.01 12.54
N SER A 354 -11.77 -6.33 12.20
CA SER A 354 -13.06 -6.57 12.81
C SER A 354 -13.64 -7.93 12.40
N ALA A 355 -13.83 -8.80 13.39
CA ALA A 355 -14.50 -10.09 13.20
C ALA A 355 -15.99 -9.95 12.80
N ARG A 356 -16.53 -8.72 12.80
CA ARG A 356 -17.90 -8.43 12.36
C ARG A 356 -18.04 -8.24 10.85
N ASN A 357 -16.95 -8.00 10.13
CA ASN A 357 -16.96 -7.87 8.67
C ASN A 357 -17.52 -9.12 8.01
N ARG A 358 -18.34 -8.94 6.99
CA ARG A 358 -18.86 -10.01 6.14
C ARG A 358 -18.75 -9.59 4.68
N ILE A 359 -18.00 -10.34 3.92
CA ILE A 359 -17.86 -10.12 2.47
C ILE A 359 -18.07 -11.46 1.77
N SER A 360 -18.82 -11.45 0.69
CA SER A 360 -18.99 -12.64 -0.15
C SER A 360 -17.84 -12.77 -1.14
N ALA A 361 -17.55 -13.98 -1.58
CA ALA A 361 -16.52 -14.22 -2.60
C ALA A 361 -16.87 -13.48 -3.91
N ASP A 362 -18.13 -13.52 -4.35
CA ASP A 362 -18.61 -12.78 -5.51
C ASP A 362 -18.37 -11.27 -5.37
N GLY A 363 -18.76 -10.69 -4.22
CA GLY A 363 -18.56 -9.26 -3.95
C GLY A 363 -17.10 -8.84 -4.05
N LEU A 364 -16.19 -9.62 -3.44
CA LEU A 364 -14.77 -9.30 -3.46
C LEU A 364 -14.11 -9.44 -4.84
N ALA A 365 -14.46 -10.49 -5.58
CA ALA A 365 -13.97 -10.67 -6.95
C ALA A 365 -14.47 -9.57 -7.89
N ARG A 366 -15.71 -9.09 -7.71
CA ARG A 366 -16.25 -7.94 -8.47
C ARG A 366 -15.54 -6.65 -8.16
N VAL A 367 -15.18 -6.37 -6.89
CA VAL A 367 -14.34 -5.21 -6.54
C VAL A 367 -13.03 -5.25 -7.32
N ILE A 368 -12.37 -6.41 -7.37
CA ILE A 368 -11.11 -6.59 -8.11
C ILE A 368 -11.34 -6.42 -9.62
N SER A 369 -12.37 -7.04 -10.18
CA SER A 369 -12.72 -6.91 -11.61
C SER A 369 -12.97 -5.45 -12.00
N THR A 370 -13.77 -4.73 -11.21
CA THR A 370 -14.04 -3.30 -11.42
C THR A 370 -12.76 -2.48 -11.36
N ALA A 371 -11.92 -2.72 -10.34
CA ALA A 371 -10.66 -1.99 -10.17
C ALA A 371 -9.61 -2.29 -11.25
N SER A 372 -9.73 -3.42 -11.94
CA SER A 372 -8.80 -3.84 -13.00
C SER A 372 -9.33 -3.55 -14.41
N ALA A 373 -10.56 -3.07 -14.52
CA ALA A 373 -11.18 -2.80 -15.80
C ALA A 373 -10.55 -1.58 -16.51
N ALA A 374 -10.39 -1.64 -17.81
CA ALA A 374 -9.85 -0.54 -18.62
C ALA A 374 -10.65 0.77 -18.48
N ALA A 375 -11.95 0.67 -18.12
CA ALA A 375 -12.81 1.82 -17.86
C ALA A 375 -12.44 2.58 -16.56
N HIS A 376 -11.61 2.01 -15.68
CA HIS A 376 -11.25 2.58 -14.40
C HIS A 376 -9.72 2.68 -14.20
N PRO A 377 -8.99 3.41 -15.05
CA PRO A 377 -7.52 3.50 -14.98
C PRO A 377 -7.03 4.03 -13.63
N ASP A 378 -7.79 4.92 -12.99
CA ASP A 378 -7.46 5.49 -11.68
C ASP A 378 -7.46 4.46 -10.53
N LEU A 379 -8.02 3.27 -10.75
CA LEU A 379 -8.07 2.19 -9.77
C LEU A 379 -6.96 1.15 -9.95
N HIS A 380 -6.12 1.24 -10.96
CA HIS A 380 -5.13 0.22 -11.32
C HIS A 380 -4.07 -0.03 -10.23
N ALA A 381 -3.90 0.89 -9.28
CA ALA A 381 -3.06 0.66 -8.09
C ALA A 381 -3.54 -0.51 -7.22
N ILE A 382 -4.79 -0.97 -7.38
CA ILE A 382 -5.27 -2.21 -6.75
C ILE A 382 -4.52 -3.42 -7.33
N ALA A 383 -4.34 -3.46 -8.64
CA ALA A 383 -3.63 -4.56 -9.30
C ALA A 383 -2.12 -4.53 -9.00
N SER A 384 -1.47 -3.36 -9.10
CA SER A 384 -0.03 -3.23 -8.86
C SER A 384 0.34 -3.42 -7.38
N GLY A 385 -0.53 -3.03 -6.45
CA GLY A 385 -0.33 -3.17 -5.01
C GLY A 385 -0.53 -4.58 -4.46
N MET A 386 -1.23 -5.46 -5.17
CA MET A 386 -1.38 -6.85 -4.71
C MET A 386 -0.04 -7.59 -4.75
N PRO A 387 0.34 -8.30 -3.66
CA PRO A 387 1.50 -9.18 -3.65
C PRO A 387 1.54 -10.16 -4.81
N ILE A 388 2.74 -10.39 -5.34
CA ILE A 388 3.00 -11.38 -6.39
C ILE A 388 3.43 -12.68 -5.75
N ALA A 389 2.80 -13.79 -6.11
CA ALA A 389 3.14 -15.13 -5.63
C ALA A 389 4.64 -15.43 -5.83
N GLY A 390 5.31 -15.79 -4.73
CA GLY A 390 6.73 -16.09 -4.67
C GLY A 390 7.69 -14.88 -4.66
N PHE A 391 7.20 -13.64 -4.95
CA PHE A 391 8.11 -12.51 -5.15
C PHE A 391 7.94 -11.36 -4.15
N SER A 392 6.72 -10.93 -3.84
CA SER A 392 6.55 -9.69 -3.08
C SER A 392 5.55 -9.79 -1.94
N GLY A 393 5.69 -8.88 -0.96
CA GLY A 393 4.75 -8.67 0.12
C GLY A 393 4.44 -9.94 0.91
N THR A 394 3.17 -10.13 1.24
CA THR A 394 2.70 -11.28 2.03
C THR A 394 2.71 -12.61 1.28
N LEU A 395 2.94 -12.62 -0.02
CA LEU A 395 3.10 -13.82 -0.84
C LEU A 395 4.57 -14.12 -1.21
N GLY A 396 5.51 -13.27 -0.78
CA GLY A 396 6.94 -13.41 -1.07
C GLY A 396 7.72 -14.21 -0.03
N ASN A 397 9.04 -14.24 -0.20
CA ASN A 397 10.02 -14.75 0.77
C ASN A 397 9.87 -16.23 1.14
N GLY A 398 9.46 -17.07 0.19
CA GLY A 398 9.39 -18.52 0.40
C GLY A 398 8.34 -18.99 1.43
N ARG A 399 7.39 -18.13 1.78
CA ARG A 399 6.31 -18.46 2.74
C ARG A 399 5.07 -19.03 2.09
N ARG A 400 4.79 -18.62 0.85
CA ARG A 400 3.57 -18.96 0.11
C ARG A 400 3.95 -19.51 -1.26
N PHE A 401 3.08 -20.31 -1.86
CA PHE A 401 3.31 -20.97 -3.14
C PHE A 401 4.56 -21.87 -3.14
N THR A 402 4.84 -22.56 -2.03
CA THR A 402 6.02 -23.42 -1.84
C THR A 402 5.73 -24.90 -2.04
N GLY A 403 4.46 -25.31 -1.97
CA GLY A 403 4.03 -26.70 -2.17
C GLY A 403 4.14 -27.15 -3.62
N GLY A 404 4.31 -28.46 -3.85
CA GLY A 404 4.42 -29.05 -5.19
C GLY A 404 3.27 -28.66 -6.13
N ASP A 405 2.07 -28.51 -5.57
CA ASP A 405 0.84 -28.18 -6.32
C ASP A 405 0.68 -26.67 -6.64
N SER A 406 1.53 -25.80 -6.11
CA SER A 406 1.42 -24.36 -6.29
C SER A 406 2.73 -23.69 -6.77
N LYS A 407 3.89 -24.33 -6.57
CA LYS A 407 5.20 -23.75 -6.86
C LYS A 407 5.42 -23.42 -8.35
N GLY A 408 4.78 -24.14 -9.26
CA GLY A 408 4.90 -23.90 -10.70
C GLY A 408 4.25 -22.60 -11.18
N GLU A 409 3.40 -21.98 -10.35
CA GLU A 409 2.59 -20.81 -10.73
C GLU A 409 3.08 -19.52 -10.06
N VAL A 410 4.32 -19.53 -9.57
CA VAL A 410 5.03 -18.36 -9.04
C VAL A 410 5.11 -17.29 -10.13
N GLY A 411 4.72 -16.05 -9.78
CA GLY A 411 4.67 -14.92 -10.72
C GLY A 411 3.35 -14.74 -11.47
N LEU A 412 2.55 -15.79 -11.63
CA LEU A 412 1.29 -15.73 -12.38
C LEU A 412 0.10 -15.24 -11.55
N VAL A 413 0.21 -15.27 -10.24
CA VAL A 413 -0.84 -14.88 -9.31
C VAL A 413 -0.45 -13.58 -8.59
N ARG A 414 -1.37 -12.62 -8.57
CA ARG A 414 -1.33 -11.43 -7.71
C ARG A 414 -2.52 -11.47 -6.78
N ALA A 415 -2.30 -11.48 -5.47
CA ALA A 415 -3.43 -11.59 -4.55
C ALA A 415 -3.16 -10.95 -3.19
N LYS A 416 -4.24 -10.46 -2.59
CA LYS A 416 -4.27 -10.03 -1.20
C LYS A 416 -4.60 -11.23 -0.30
N THR A 417 -3.78 -11.44 0.71
CA THR A 417 -4.00 -12.42 1.77
C THR A 417 -4.86 -11.85 2.89
N GLY A 418 -5.60 -12.71 3.55
CA GLY A 418 -6.29 -12.36 4.80
C GLY A 418 -6.15 -13.49 5.82
N THR A 419 -5.72 -13.16 7.04
CA THR A 419 -5.55 -14.12 8.13
C THR A 419 -6.01 -13.49 9.43
N LEU A 420 -6.93 -14.17 10.12
CA LEU A 420 -7.30 -13.97 11.52
C LEU A 420 -7.39 -15.34 12.19
N ASN A 421 -7.69 -15.37 13.49
CA ASN A 421 -7.93 -16.66 14.15
C ASN A 421 -9.06 -17.40 13.45
N ASN A 422 -8.78 -18.61 12.99
CA ASN A 422 -9.73 -19.50 12.29
C ASN A 422 -10.28 -18.89 10.96
N VAL A 423 -9.55 -17.97 10.34
CA VAL A 423 -9.90 -17.35 9.07
C VAL A 423 -8.69 -17.32 8.16
N ASN A 424 -8.81 -17.86 6.96
CA ASN A 424 -7.85 -17.68 5.88
C ASN A 424 -8.58 -17.29 4.60
N THR A 425 -8.08 -16.28 3.92
CA THR A 425 -8.66 -15.77 2.67
C THR A 425 -7.58 -15.39 1.68
N LEU A 426 -7.88 -15.53 0.39
CA LEU A 426 -7.02 -15.15 -0.72
C LEU A 426 -7.91 -14.64 -1.86
N ALA A 427 -7.69 -13.39 -2.27
CA ALA A 427 -8.46 -12.82 -3.37
C ALA A 427 -7.54 -11.99 -4.27
N GLY A 428 -7.69 -12.12 -5.57
CA GLY A 428 -6.79 -11.49 -6.50
C GLY A 428 -7.09 -11.79 -7.95
N MET A 429 -6.04 -11.81 -8.76
CA MET A 429 -6.07 -12.10 -10.17
C MET A 429 -4.98 -13.09 -10.55
N ALA A 430 -5.22 -13.81 -11.62
CA ALA A 430 -4.26 -14.73 -12.21
C ALA A 430 -4.25 -14.58 -13.73
N THR A 431 -3.07 -14.75 -14.32
CA THR A 431 -2.93 -14.95 -15.75
C THR A 431 -2.94 -16.45 -16.02
N THR A 432 -3.88 -16.92 -16.81
CA THR A 432 -4.00 -18.33 -17.20
C THR A 432 -2.97 -18.71 -18.26
N LYS A 433 -2.77 -20.00 -18.51
CA LYS A 433 -1.80 -20.47 -19.52
C LYS A 433 -2.11 -20.00 -20.95
N ASP A 434 -3.37 -19.79 -21.26
CA ASP A 434 -3.81 -19.23 -22.55
C ASP A 434 -3.77 -17.71 -22.59
N GLY A 435 -3.22 -17.05 -21.56
CA GLY A 435 -3.01 -15.60 -21.49
C GLY A 435 -4.24 -14.79 -21.07
N ARG A 436 -5.28 -15.42 -20.55
CA ARG A 436 -6.46 -14.71 -20.04
C ARG A 436 -6.19 -14.18 -18.64
N LEU A 437 -6.78 -13.03 -18.35
CA LEU A 437 -6.82 -12.48 -17.00
C LEU A 437 -8.13 -12.90 -16.33
N VAL A 438 -8.03 -13.52 -15.18
CA VAL A 438 -9.18 -13.89 -14.34
C VAL A 438 -9.04 -13.28 -12.96
N THR A 439 -10.16 -12.92 -12.34
CA THR A 439 -10.23 -12.55 -10.94
C THR A 439 -10.80 -13.67 -10.12
N PHE A 440 -10.33 -13.84 -8.91
CA PHE A 440 -10.81 -14.89 -8.00
C PHE A 440 -10.90 -14.41 -6.56
N ALA A 441 -11.75 -15.08 -5.79
CA ALA A 441 -11.79 -14.95 -4.34
C ALA A 441 -12.08 -16.32 -3.70
N PHE A 442 -11.23 -16.72 -2.76
CA PHE A 442 -11.34 -17.92 -1.94
C PHE A 442 -11.35 -17.50 -0.48
N LEU A 443 -12.47 -17.64 0.18
CA LEU A 443 -12.70 -17.19 1.54
C LEU A 443 -13.08 -18.38 2.40
N ALA A 444 -12.39 -18.58 3.51
CA ALA A 444 -12.70 -19.63 4.48
C ALA A 444 -12.67 -19.04 5.90
N ASP A 445 -13.75 -19.21 6.65
CA ASP A 445 -13.78 -18.95 8.09
C ASP A 445 -14.15 -20.23 8.84
N ARG A 446 -13.86 -20.27 10.15
CA ARG A 446 -13.95 -21.48 10.99
C ARG A 446 -12.99 -22.59 10.53
N VAL A 447 -11.82 -22.20 9.97
CA VAL A 447 -10.79 -23.16 9.61
C VAL A 447 -10.19 -23.80 10.86
N PRO A 448 -9.98 -25.13 10.87
CA PRO A 448 -9.45 -25.81 12.05
C PRO A 448 -7.96 -25.55 12.29
N ALA A 449 -7.22 -25.25 11.22
CA ALA A 449 -5.80 -24.97 11.21
C ALA A 449 -5.50 -23.96 10.10
N SER A 450 -4.23 -23.80 9.68
CA SER A 450 -3.92 -22.95 8.53
C SER A 450 -4.38 -23.59 7.21
N ALA A 451 -5.24 -22.88 6.49
CA ALA A 451 -5.69 -23.26 5.14
C ALA A 451 -4.89 -22.60 4.01
N GLU A 452 -3.82 -21.86 4.33
CA GLU A 452 -3.03 -21.10 3.35
C GLU A 452 -2.48 -21.98 2.20
N PRO A 453 -1.95 -23.20 2.43
CA PRO A 453 -1.48 -24.06 1.33
C PRO A 453 -2.59 -24.49 0.37
N VAL A 454 -3.81 -24.68 0.88
CA VAL A 454 -4.98 -25.03 0.07
C VAL A 454 -5.43 -23.86 -0.76
N LEU A 455 -5.43 -22.64 -0.20
CA LEU A 455 -5.74 -21.42 -0.93
C LEU A 455 -4.71 -21.14 -2.05
N ASP A 456 -3.42 -21.40 -1.78
CA ASP A 456 -2.36 -21.30 -2.80
C ASP A 456 -2.58 -22.32 -3.93
N ARG A 457 -2.96 -23.56 -3.60
CA ARG A 457 -3.31 -24.61 -4.58
C ARG A 457 -4.52 -24.20 -5.43
N LEU A 458 -5.57 -23.66 -4.82
CA LEU A 458 -6.74 -23.16 -5.56
C LEU A 458 -6.37 -22.04 -6.56
N ALA A 459 -5.57 -21.07 -6.14
CA ALA A 459 -5.11 -20.00 -7.02
C ALA A 459 -4.18 -20.54 -8.14
N ALA A 460 -3.35 -21.54 -7.84
CA ALA A 460 -2.51 -22.20 -8.82
C ALA A 460 -3.31 -23.01 -9.85
N ILE A 461 -4.39 -23.69 -9.42
CA ILE A 461 -5.33 -24.35 -10.35
C ILE A 461 -5.92 -23.36 -11.33
N VAL A 462 -6.31 -22.17 -10.86
CA VAL A 462 -6.82 -21.09 -11.73
C VAL A 462 -5.77 -20.64 -12.73
N ALA A 463 -4.52 -20.43 -12.29
CA ALA A 463 -3.43 -19.98 -13.16
C ALA A 463 -3.03 -21.05 -14.22
N ARG A 464 -3.24 -22.33 -13.92
CA ARG A 464 -2.95 -23.45 -14.84
C ARG A 464 -4.04 -23.70 -15.88
N SER A 465 -5.21 -23.10 -15.73
CA SER A 465 -6.36 -23.34 -16.60
C SER A 465 -6.24 -22.72 -17.98
#